data_4a1feae721879c69972a7ca54f18955d
#
_entry.id   4a1feae721879c69972a7ca54f18955d
#
_cell.length_a   1.000
_cell.length_b   1.000
_cell.length_c   1.000
_cell.angle_alpha   90.00
_cell.angle_beta   90.00
_cell.angle_gamma   90.00
#
_symmetry.space_group_name_H-M   'P 1'
#
loop_
_entity.id
_entity.type
_entity.pdbx_description
1 polymer ?
#
loop_
_entity_poly.entity_id
_entity_poly.type
_entity_poly.pdbx_seq_one_letter_code
_entity_poly.pdbx_strand_id
1 'polypeptide(L)'
;MMQYLPEIYLLLLGFTVFMYAVLDGYDLGVGILLPRNDVAQRDRMIASIGPFWDANETWLVLAVGILLIAFPTAHSLIFTELYLPTALMLIALIMRGVAFDFRAKAKADHKDHWDLCFKIGSLLAVLTQGYMIGRYVVGFESAPEAYAFAVLSALCVAAAYVYIGGAWLVLKTEGELQVRAARWSRKAGWLAALGVLSVSLVNPWVNSAVAERWFSFPEVILLAPIPIIVFATILVVDRYLKRVPTVNDAGVQWPFFGVVLIFGLSFLGLAYSFFPEIVPGIMTAQQAASSPETLMVVGIGVVIVMPTILLYTFFVYRIFKGKATDLSYL
;
A
#
# COMPACT_ATOMS: atom_id res chain seq x y z
N MET A 1 17.41 -6.65 26.74
CA MET A 1 17.38 -6.46 25.28
C MET A 1 16.69 -7.61 24.57
N MET A 2 16.99 -8.90 24.88
CA MET A 2 16.34 -10.07 24.25
C MET A 2 14.82 -10.11 24.45
N GLN A 3 14.33 -9.63 25.56
CA GLN A 3 12.90 -9.58 25.90
C GLN A 3 12.06 -8.72 24.93
N TYR A 4 12.66 -7.73 24.26
CA TYR A 4 11.96 -6.82 23.34
C TYR A 4 12.19 -7.17 21.86
N LEU A 5 12.86 -8.28 21.55
CA LEU A 5 13.07 -8.69 20.15
C LEU A 5 11.77 -8.92 19.39
N PRO A 6 10.74 -9.58 19.94
CA PRO A 6 9.47 -9.76 19.25
C PRO A 6 8.82 -8.44 18.83
N GLU A 7 8.79 -7.45 19.71
CA GLU A 7 8.21 -6.14 19.43
C GLU A 7 9.02 -5.38 18.36
N ILE A 8 10.36 -5.49 18.38
CA ILE A 8 11.22 -4.90 17.36
C ILE A 8 10.91 -5.54 16.01
N TYR A 9 10.77 -6.86 15.93
CA TYR A 9 10.40 -7.55 14.70
C TYR A 9 8.98 -7.25 14.23
N LEU A 10 8.03 -7.04 15.15
CA LEU A 10 6.69 -6.57 14.81
C LEU A 10 6.72 -5.17 14.18
N LEU A 11 7.53 -4.26 14.72
CA LEU A 11 7.73 -2.92 14.14
C LEU A 11 8.41 -2.98 12.77
N LEU A 12 9.43 -3.85 12.61
CA LEU A 12 10.08 -4.08 11.33
C LEU A 12 9.11 -4.65 10.28
N LEU A 13 8.31 -5.63 10.65
CA LEU A 13 7.26 -6.18 9.81
C LEU A 13 6.27 -5.09 9.39
N GLY A 14 5.79 -4.32 10.36
CA GLY A 14 4.90 -3.18 10.09
C GLY A 14 5.53 -2.17 9.13
N PHE A 15 6.80 -1.82 9.32
CA PHE A 15 7.53 -0.92 8.44
C PHE A 15 7.63 -1.47 7.00
N THR A 16 7.95 -2.75 6.83
CA THR A 16 8.04 -3.36 5.48
C THR A 16 6.68 -3.42 4.78
N VAL A 17 5.62 -3.75 5.51
CA VAL A 17 4.24 -3.72 4.98
C VAL A 17 3.82 -2.29 4.59
N PHE A 18 4.17 -1.30 5.41
CA PHE A 18 3.92 0.11 5.08
C PHE A 18 4.67 0.55 3.82
N MET A 19 5.97 0.23 3.71
CA MET A 19 6.76 0.54 2.52
C MET A 19 6.17 -0.11 1.27
N TYR A 20 5.75 -1.37 1.35
CA TYR A 20 5.05 -2.05 0.27
C TYR A 20 3.75 -1.33 -0.11
N ALA A 21 2.89 -1.03 0.88
CA ALA A 21 1.61 -0.36 0.64
C ALA A 21 1.76 1.02 -0.02
N VAL A 22 2.84 1.75 0.27
CA VAL A 22 3.11 3.05 -0.36
C VAL A 22 3.73 2.87 -1.74
N LEU A 23 4.80 2.08 -1.85
CA LEU A 23 5.62 2.01 -3.06
C LEU A 23 4.96 1.17 -4.16
N ASP A 24 4.56 -0.06 -3.88
CA ASP A 24 3.81 -0.85 -4.86
C ASP A 24 2.36 -0.36 -4.99
N GLY A 25 1.81 0.25 -3.93
CA GLY A 25 0.47 0.83 -3.96
C GLY A 25 0.30 1.91 -5.04
N TYR A 26 1.26 2.81 -5.24
CA TYR A 26 1.13 3.77 -6.35
C TYR A 26 1.29 3.11 -7.72
N ASP A 27 2.13 2.07 -7.86
CA ASP A 27 2.29 1.33 -9.11
C ASP A 27 0.98 0.62 -9.50
N LEU A 28 0.36 -0.07 -8.54
CA LEU A 28 -0.95 -0.70 -8.71
C LEU A 28 -2.04 0.32 -9.03
N GLY A 29 -2.01 1.48 -8.36
CA GLY A 29 -2.93 2.58 -8.61
C GLY A 29 -2.80 3.13 -10.03
N VAL A 30 -1.58 3.29 -10.54
CA VAL A 30 -1.31 3.68 -11.95
C VAL A 30 -1.86 2.62 -12.90
N GLY A 31 -1.66 1.32 -12.60
CA GLY A 31 -2.18 0.22 -13.40
C GLY A 31 -3.70 0.25 -13.54
N ILE A 32 -4.42 0.51 -12.45
CA ILE A 32 -5.89 0.64 -12.46
C ILE A 32 -6.35 1.83 -13.33
N LEU A 33 -5.58 2.93 -13.34
CA LEU A 33 -5.91 4.16 -14.04
C LEU A 33 -5.65 4.12 -15.55
N LEU A 34 -5.01 3.10 -16.12
CA LEU A 34 -4.67 3.03 -17.55
C LEU A 34 -5.90 3.30 -18.43
N PRO A 35 -5.85 4.33 -19.31
CA PRO A 35 -6.95 4.67 -20.19
C PRO A 35 -7.09 3.67 -21.34
N ARG A 36 -8.32 3.41 -21.82
CA ARG A 36 -8.57 2.45 -22.89
C ARG A 36 -8.17 2.97 -24.28
N ASN A 37 -8.39 4.26 -24.55
CA ASN A 37 -8.41 4.83 -25.90
C ASN A 37 -7.25 5.77 -26.19
N ASP A 38 -6.17 5.76 -25.39
CA ASP A 38 -5.06 6.70 -25.56
C ASP A 38 -3.74 5.98 -25.33
N VAL A 39 -3.13 5.50 -26.41
CA VAL A 39 -1.89 4.71 -26.38
C VAL A 39 -0.74 5.56 -25.85
N ALA A 40 -0.65 6.82 -26.26
CA ALA A 40 0.45 7.72 -25.85
C ALA A 40 0.41 7.99 -24.34
N GLN A 41 -0.80 8.20 -23.78
CA GLN A 41 -0.94 8.35 -22.33
C GLN A 41 -0.60 7.05 -21.59
N ARG A 42 -1.01 5.88 -22.10
CA ARG A 42 -0.63 4.58 -21.50
C ARG A 42 0.89 4.37 -21.49
N ASP A 43 1.55 4.64 -22.62
CA ASP A 43 3.02 4.55 -22.72
C ASP A 43 3.69 5.43 -21.67
N ARG A 44 3.23 6.68 -21.50
CA ARG A 44 3.76 7.62 -20.51
C ARG A 44 3.48 7.16 -19.05
N MET A 45 2.29 6.63 -18.80
CA MET A 45 1.92 6.11 -17.46
C MET A 45 2.78 4.92 -17.08
N ILE A 46 2.97 3.95 -17.98
CA ILE A 46 3.83 2.78 -17.75
C ILE A 46 5.30 3.21 -17.62
N ALA A 47 5.77 4.16 -18.42
CA ALA A 47 7.10 4.74 -18.28
C ALA A 47 7.34 5.37 -16.91
N SER A 48 6.30 5.94 -16.29
CA SER A 48 6.41 6.57 -14.96
C SER A 48 6.71 5.61 -13.82
N ILE A 49 6.36 4.34 -13.96
CA ILE A 49 6.57 3.29 -12.94
C ILE A 49 7.70 2.32 -13.33
N GLY A 50 8.07 2.26 -14.61
CA GLY A 50 9.03 1.31 -15.15
C GLY A 50 10.33 1.14 -14.36
N PRO A 51 11.01 2.21 -13.94
CA PRO A 51 12.25 2.11 -13.17
C PRO A 51 12.08 1.59 -11.73
N PHE A 52 10.86 1.54 -11.20
CA PHE A 52 10.60 1.37 -9.76
C PHE A 52 9.87 0.09 -9.40
N TRP A 53 8.95 -0.40 -10.25
CA TRP A 53 7.96 -1.41 -9.91
C TRP A 53 8.53 -2.72 -9.35
N ASP A 54 9.58 -3.24 -9.95
CA ASP A 54 10.24 -4.47 -9.51
C ASP A 54 10.90 -4.32 -8.13
N ALA A 55 11.58 -3.18 -7.93
CA ALA A 55 12.17 -2.84 -6.63
C ALA A 55 11.10 -2.64 -5.54
N ASN A 56 9.94 -2.10 -5.90
CA ASN A 56 8.85 -1.85 -4.96
C ASN A 56 8.21 -3.16 -4.48
N GLU A 57 8.11 -4.19 -5.33
CA GLU A 57 7.61 -5.51 -4.94
C GLU A 57 8.53 -6.23 -3.93
N THR A 58 9.82 -5.91 -3.88
CA THR A 58 10.75 -6.57 -2.93
C THR A 58 10.37 -6.33 -1.46
N TRP A 59 9.66 -5.25 -1.15
CA TRP A 59 9.16 -4.99 0.21
C TRP A 59 8.15 -6.05 0.67
N LEU A 60 7.31 -6.58 -0.23
CA LEU A 60 6.41 -7.69 0.08
C LEU A 60 7.20 -8.97 0.42
N VAL A 61 8.23 -9.26 -0.36
CA VAL A 61 9.08 -10.45 -0.13
C VAL A 61 9.77 -10.35 1.23
N LEU A 62 10.27 -9.16 1.58
CA LEU A 62 10.90 -8.92 2.88
C LEU A 62 9.88 -9.07 4.03
N ALA A 63 8.66 -8.52 3.88
CA ALA A 63 7.61 -8.65 4.87
C ALA A 63 7.23 -10.13 5.12
N VAL A 64 7.03 -10.92 4.06
CA VAL A 64 6.72 -12.35 4.15
C VAL A 64 7.89 -13.11 4.77
N GLY A 65 9.13 -12.79 4.40
CA GLY A 65 10.33 -13.39 4.98
C GLY A 65 10.46 -13.12 6.49
N ILE A 66 10.24 -11.89 6.94
CA ILE A 66 10.23 -11.54 8.36
C ILE A 66 9.09 -12.29 9.09
N LEU A 67 7.88 -12.29 8.53
CA LEU A 67 6.74 -12.99 9.13
C LEU A 67 7.01 -14.48 9.28
N LEU A 68 7.54 -15.13 8.24
CA LEU A 68 7.85 -16.57 8.22
C LEU A 68 8.89 -16.95 9.27
N ILE A 69 9.97 -16.18 9.39
CA ILE A 69 11.11 -16.56 10.24
C ILE A 69 10.95 -16.06 11.66
N ALA A 70 10.50 -14.81 11.84
CA ALA A 70 10.36 -14.22 13.17
C ALA A 70 9.08 -14.67 13.89
N PHE A 71 8.00 -14.97 13.14
CA PHE A 71 6.69 -15.29 13.69
C PHE A 71 6.04 -16.51 13.00
N PRO A 72 6.64 -17.70 13.06
CA PRO A 72 6.20 -18.87 12.29
C PRO A 72 4.77 -19.30 12.62
N THR A 73 4.36 -19.20 13.88
CA THR A 73 3.01 -19.55 14.32
C THR A 73 1.97 -18.59 13.72
N ALA A 74 2.22 -17.29 13.77
CA ALA A 74 1.35 -16.29 13.15
C ALA A 74 1.33 -16.44 11.63
N HIS A 75 2.48 -16.69 10.99
CA HIS A 75 2.57 -16.97 9.56
C HIS A 75 1.67 -18.14 9.16
N SER A 76 1.76 -19.27 9.86
CA SER A 76 0.93 -20.46 9.59
C SER A 76 -0.56 -20.14 9.68
N LEU A 77 -0.98 -19.46 10.75
CA LEU A 77 -2.37 -19.06 10.96
C LEU A 77 -2.86 -18.11 9.85
N ILE A 78 -2.14 -17.03 9.60
CA ILE A 78 -2.50 -16.01 8.61
C ILE A 78 -2.63 -16.62 7.22
N PHE A 79 -1.66 -17.43 6.79
CA PHE A 79 -1.71 -18.03 5.45
C PHE A 79 -2.72 -19.18 5.33
N THR A 80 -3.10 -19.84 6.43
CA THR A 80 -4.20 -20.79 6.42
C THR A 80 -5.54 -20.08 6.23
N GLU A 81 -5.78 -19.00 6.96
CA GLU A 81 -7.03 -18.22 6.86
C GLU A 81 -7.15 -17.43 5.56
N LEU A 82 -6.01 -16.95 5.03
CA LEU A 82 -5.95 -16.14 3.82
C LEU A 82 -5.45 -16.91 2.58
N TYR A 83 -5.49 -18.24 2.62
CA TYR A 83 -4.98 -19.09 1.55
C TYR A 83 -5.49 -18.68 0.15
N LEU A 84 -6.81 -18.59 -0.01
CA LEU A 84 -7.42 -18.29 -1.31
C LEU A 84 -7.13 -16.85 -1.80
N PRO A 85 -7.35 -15.79 -1.01
CA PRO A 85 -7.02 -14.45 -1.45
C PRO A 85 -5.52 -14.25 -1.69
N THR A 86 -4.62 -14.93 -0.94
CA THR A 86 -3.18 -14.90 -1.20
C THR A 86 -2.84 -15.54 -2.55
N ALA A 87 -3.41 -16.69 -2.87
CA ALA A 87 -3.21 -17.33 -4.17
C ALA A 87 -3.70 -16.44 -5.32
N LEU A 88 -4.85 -15.81 -5.18
CA LEU A 88 -5.39 -14.88 -6.17
C LEU A 88 -4.50 -13.63 -6.32
N MET A 89 -3.96 -13.10 -5.21
CA MET A 89 -3.03 -11.97 -5.25
C MET A 89 -1.75 -12.34 -6.00
N LEU A 90 -1.16 -13.51 -5.74
CA LEU A 90 0.04 -13.96 -6.44
C LEU A 90 -0.20 -14.13 -7.94
N ILE A 91 -1.33 -14.73 -8.34
CA ILE A 91 -1.71 -14.83 -9.76
C ILE A 91 -1.84 -13.44 -10.38
N ALA A 92 -2.44 -12.48 -9.68
CA ALA A 92 -2.60 -11.12 -10.13
C ALA A 92 -1.25 -10.39 -10.31
N LEU A 93 -0.33 -10.54 -9.37
CA LEU A 93 1.03 -9.97 -9.44
C LEU A 93 1.84 -10.61 -10.58
N ILE A 94 1.79 -11.94 -10.75
CA ILE A 94 2.42 -12.63 -11.89
C ILE A 94 1.85 -12.11 -13.20
N MET A 95 0.52 -12.01 -13.32
CA MET A 95 -0.15 -11.49 -14.51
C MET A 95 0.29 -10.06 -14.83
N ARG A 96 0.44 -9.21 -13.81
CA ARG A 96 0.94 -7.84 -13.92
C ARG A 96 2.39 -7.80 -14.41
N GLY A 97 3.29 -8.55 -13.79
CA GLY A 97 4.72 -8.62 -14.15
C GLY A 97 4.91 -9.12 -15.58
N VAL A 98 4.26 -10.23 -15.93
CA VAL A 98 4.28 -10.78 -17.30
C VAL A 98 3.76 -9.76 -18.31
N ALA A 99 2.64 -9.09 -18.00
CA ALA A 99 2.07 -8.08 -18.89
C ALA A 99 3.03 -6.89 -19.10
N PHE A 100 3.73 -6.45 -18.06
CA PHE A 100 4.71 -5.37 -18.15
C PHE A 100 5.86 -5.72 -19.12
N ASP A 101 6.48 -6.87 -18.93
CA ASP A 101 7.64 -7.30 -19.72
C ASP A 101 7.28 -7.63 -21.18
N PHE A 102 6.16 -8.32 -21.39
CA PHE A 102 5.75 -8.70 -22.75
C PHE A 102 5.21 -7.50 -23.53
N ARG A 103 4.58 -6.53 -22.86
CA ARG A 103 4.15 -5.29 -23.50
C ARG A 103 5.32 -4.54 -24.15
N ALA A 104 6.46 -4.51 -23.50
CA ALA A 104 7.66 -3.83 -24.02
C ALA A 104 8.16 -4.44 -25.35
N LYS A 105 7.94 -5.75 -25.53
CA LYS A 105 8.37 -6.52 -26.69
C LYS A 105 7.25 -6.76 -27.72
N ALA A 106 6.01 -6.39 -27.38
CA ALA A 106 4.86 -6.67 -28.21
C ALA A 106 4.79 -5.75 -29.44
N LYS A 107 4.32 -6.30 -30.57
CA LYS A 107 3.93 -5.51 -31.74
C LYS A 107 2.77 -4.56 -31.35
N ALA A 108 2.64 -3.45 -32.07
CA ALA A 108 1.66 -2.40 -31.76
C ALA A 108 0.22 -2.96 -31.57
N ASP A 109 -0.19 -3.88 -32.41
CA ASP A 109 -1.53 -4.51 -32.39
C ASP A 109 -1.82 -5.38 -31.16
N HIS A 110 -0.79 -5.82 -30.43
CA HIS A 110 -0.94 -6.69 -29.26
C HIS A 110 -0.76 -5.95 -27.93
N LYS A 111 -0.31 -4.67 -27.95
CA LYS A 111 -0.11 -3.87 -26.73
C LYS A 111 -1.40 -3.72 -25.91
N ASP A 112 -2.56 -3.57 -26.57
CA ASP A 112 -3.84 -3.40 -25.90
C ASP A 112 -4.23 -4.60 -25.01
N HIS A 113 -3.86 -5.82 -25.41
CA HIS A 113 -4.12 -7.02 -24.59
C HIS A 113 -3.25 -7.02 -23.33
N TRP A 114 -1.97 -6.68 -23.46
CA TRP A 114 -1.06 -6.60 -22.32
C TRP A 114 -1.44 -5.44 -21.36
N ASP A 115 -1.88 -4.30 -21.92
CA ASP A 115 -2.40 -3.19 -21.10
C ASP A 115 -3.64 -3.62 -20.32
N LEU A 116 -4.53 -4.40 -20.91
CA LEU A 116 -5.70 -4.94 -20.22
C LEU A 116 -5.30 -5.95 -19.13
N CYS A 117 -4.37 -6.86 -19.43
CA CYS A 117 -3.83 -7.81 -18.45
C CYS A 117 -3.18 -7.08 -17.28
N PHE A 118 -2.36 -6.06 -17.54
CA PHE A 118 -1.74 -5.23 -16.51
C PHE A 118 -2.77 -4.53 -15.62
N LYS A 119 -3.80 -3.96 -16.23
CA LYS A 119 -4.91 -3.30 -15.53
C LYS A 119 -5.72 -4.25 -14.66
N ILE A 120 -6.09 -5.42 -15.20
CA ILE A 120 -6.87 -6.43 -14.46
C ILE A 120 -6.03 -7.01 -13.32
N GLY A 121 -4.75 -7.33 -13.58
CA GLY A 121 -3.81 -7.80 -12.56
C GLY A 121 -3.67 -6.80 -11.42
N SER A 122 -3.46 -5.51 -11.75
CA SER A 122 -3.38 -4.45 -10.74
C SER A 122 -4.66 -4.34 -9.91
N LEU A 123 -5.83 -4.36 -10.54
CA LEU A 123 -7.11 -4.28 -9.83
C LEU A 123 -7.35 -5.50 -8.93
N LEU A 124 -7.09 -6.71 -9.43
CA LEU A 124 -7.27 -7.94 -8.67
C LEU A 124 -6.31 -8.01 -7.48
N ALA A 125 -5.04 -7.62 -7.66
CA ALA A 125 -4.06 -7.55 -6.58
C ALA A 125 -4.52 -6.59 -5.48
N VAL A 126 -5.01 -5.41 -5.83
CA VAL A 126 -5.49 -4.42 -4.87
C VAL A 126 -6.71 -4.90 -4.10
N LEU A 127 -7.69 -5.47 -4.80
CA LEU A 127 -8.92 -5.97 -4.16
C LEU A 127 -8.63 -7.13 -3.21
N THR A 128 -7.73 -8.04 -3.59
CA THR A 128 -7.33 -9.15 -2.71
C THR A 128 -6.53 -8.65 -1.50
N GLN A 129 -5.61 -7.69 -1.67
CA GLN A 129 -4.88 -7.08 -0.56
C GLN A 129 -5.83 -6.39 0.44
N GLY A 130 -6.75 -5.57 -0.06
CA GLY A 130 -7.72 -4.90 0.80
C GLY A 130 -8.66 -5.87 1.51
N TYR A 131 -9.08 -6.94 0.83
CA TYR A 131 -9.87 -8.01 1.44
C TYR A 131 -9.09 -8.73 2.56
N MET A 132 -7.80 -9.06 2.31
CA MET A 132 -6.93 -9.67 3.32
C MET A 132 -6.75 -8.78 4.55
N ILE A 133 -6.53 -7.47 4.35
CA ILE A 133 -6.45 -6.51 5.46
C ILE A 133 -7.74 -6.51 6.27
N GLY A 134 -8.90 -6.48 5.61
CA GLY A 134 -10.18 -6.50 6.29
C GLY A 134 -10.41 -7.78 7.11
N ARG A 135 -10.07 -8.95 6.56
CA ARG A 135 -10.12 -10.23 7.28
C ARG A 135 -9.17 -10.29 8.47
N TYR A 136 -7.97 -9.75 8.30
CA TYR A 136 -6.97 -9.65 9.36
C TYR A 136 -7.43 -8.75 10.52
N VAL A 137 -7.98 -7.58 10.21
CA VAL A 137 -8.46 -6.60 11.22
C VAL A 137 -9.55 -7.17 12.12
N VAL A 138 -10.41 -8.03 11.58
CA VAL A 138 -11.48 -8.71 12.35
C VAL A 138 -11.04 -10.04 12.97
N GLY A 139 -9.75 -10.33 13.03
CA GLY A 139 -9.22 -11.56 13.62
C GLY A 139 -9.71 -12.84 12.94
N PHE A 140 -9.98 -12.80 11.64
CA PHE A 140 -10.48 -13.91 10.82
C PHE A 140 -11.85 -14.46 11.22
N GLU A 141 -12.65 -13.69 11.95
CA GLU A 141 -13.99 -14.09 12.40
C GLU A 141 -14.86 -14.51 11.21
N SER A 142 -15.62 -15.61 11.37
CA SER A 142 -16.46 -16.18 10.30
C SER A 142 -17.92 -15.69 10.34
N ALA A 143 -18.13 -14.44 10.77
CA ALA A 143 -19.43 -13.79 10.77
C ALA A 143 -19.72 -13.06 9.44
N PRO A 144 -20.99 -12.99 8.99
CA PRO A 144 -21.35 -12.25 7.77
C PRO A 144 -20.86 -10.80 7.77
N GLU A 145 -20.87 -10.14 8.92
CA GLU A 145 -20.41 -8.75 9.13
C GLU A 145 -18.91 -8.63 8.88
N ALA A 146 -18.11 -9.63 9.28
CA ALA A 146 -16.67 -9.68 9.06
C ALA A 146 -16.33 -9.82 7.57
N TYR A 147 -17.08 -10.62 6.82
CA TYR A 147 -16.94 -10.70 5.36
C TYR A 147 -17.36 -9.40 4.67
N ALA A 148 -18.45 -8.78 5.11
CA ALA A 148 -18.89 -7.48 4.59
C ALA A 148 -17.83 -6.39 4.84
N PHE A 149 -17.22 -6.38 6.04
CA PHE A 149 -16.12 -5.48 6.37
C PHE A 149 -14.88 -5.73 5.49
N ALA A 150 -14.55 -6.98 5.19
CA ALA A 150 -13.43 -7.31 4.30
C ALA A 150 -13.67 -6.81 2.87
N VAL A 151 -14.90 -6.91 2.35
CA VAL A 151 -15.27 -6.36 1.05
C VAL A 151 -15.20 -4.82 1.06
N LEU A 152 -15.72 -4.17 2.11
CA LEU A 152 -15.58 -2.73 2.28
C LEU A 152 -14.11 -2.31 2.28
N SER A 153 -13.26 -3.01 3.04
CA SER A 153 -11.81 -2.76 3.09
C SER A 153 -11.15 -2.91 1.71
N ALA A 154 -11.57 -3.89 0.91
CA ALA A 154 -11.08 -4.06 -0.47
C ALA A 154 -11.36 -2.83 -1.33
N LEU A 155 -12.57 -2.29 -1.26
CA LEU A 155 -12.96 -1.08 -2.01
C LEU A 155 -12.23 0.16 -1.50
N CYS A 156 -12.04 0.28 -0.18
CA CYS A 156 -11.32 1.39 0.44
C CYS A 156 -9.83 1.40 0.03
N VAL A 157 -9.17 0.24 0.06
CA VAL A 157 -7.77 0.11 -0.38
C VAL A 157 -7.65 0.40 -1.88
N ALA A 158 -8.59 -0.06 -2.70
CA ALA A 158 -8.61 0.28 -4.12
C ALA A 158 -8.70 1.80 -4.36
N ALA A 159 -9.57 2.49 -3.64
CA ALA A 159 -9.66 3.96 -3.70
C ALA A 159 -8.37 4.64 -3.23
N ALA A 160 -7.76 4.15 -2.15
CA ALA A 160 -6.50 4.67 -1.62
C ALA A 160 -5.34 4.49 -2.61
N TYR A 161 -5.21 3.33 -3.25
CA TYR A 161 -4.15 3.09 -4.24
C TYR A 161 -4.36 3.89 -5.53
N VAL A 162 -5.61 4.07 -5.97
CA VAL A 162 -5.91 5.01 -7.08
C VAL A 162 -5.58 6.45 -6.68
N TYR A 163 -5.79 6.83 -5.42
CA TYR A 163 -5.45 8.16 -4.91
C TYR A 163 -3.94 8.41 -4.98
N ILE A 164 -3.12 7.51 -4.45
CA ILE A 164 -1.65 7.65 -4.45
C ILE A 164 -1.09 7.52 -5.87
N GLY A 165 -1.60 6.59 -6.69
CA GLY A 165 -1.21 6.43 -8.10
C GLY A 165 -1.54 7.67 -8.95
N GLY A 166 -2.71 8.28 -8.75
CA GLY A 166 -3.08 9.54 -9.37
C GLY A 166 -2.16 10.70 -8.94
N ALA A 167 -1.82 10.78 -7.66
CA ALA A 167 -0.88 11.77 -7.14
C ALA A 167 0.55 11.57 -7.69
N TRP A 168 0.99 10.30 -7.84
CA TRP A 168 2.24 9.95 -8.53
C TRP A 168 2.27 10.43 -9.98
N LEU A 169 1.18 10.20 -10.73
CA LEU A 169 1.08 10.69 -12.11
C LEU A 169 1.12 12.21 -12.19
N VAL A 170 0.52 12.94 -11.24
CA VAL A 170 0.64 14.41 -11.19
C VAL A 170 2.10 14.83 -11.05
N LEU A 171 2.89 14.11 -10.24
CA LEU A 171 4.32 14.36 -10.06
C LEU A 171 5.12 14.03 -11.32
N LYS A 172 4.80 12.93 -12.01
CA LYS A 172 5.63 12.33 -13.07
C LYS A 172 5.24 12.72 -14.50
N THR A 173 4.07 13.34 -14.71
CA THR A 173 3.58 13.67 -16.04
C THR A 173 3.33 15.16 -16.21
N GLU A 174 3.08 15.59 -17.44
CA GLU A 174 2.82 16.98 -17.83
C GLU A 174 1.59 17.08 -18.73
N GLY A 175 1.13 18.31 -18.95
CA GLY A 175 0.07 18.62 -19.91
C GLY A 175 -1.27 17.98 -19.56
N GLU A 176 -1.95 17.46 -20.60
CA GLU A 176 -3.30 16.94 -20.45
C GLU A 176 -3.38 15.72 -19.50
N LEU A 177 -2.38 14.83 -19.54
CA LEU A 177 -2.32 13.66 -18.66
C LEU A 177 -2.21 14.06 -17.19
N GLN A 178 -1.40 15.09 -16.88
CA GLN A 178 -1.26 15.62 -15.51
C GLN A 178 -2.59 16.16 -14.97
N VAL A 179 -3.33 16.92 -15.79
CA VAL A 179 -4.66 17.45 -15.43
C VAL A 179 -5.67 16.32 -15.23
N ARG A 180 -5.60 15.30 -16.07
CA ARG A 180 -6.44 14.11 -15.97
C ARG A 180 -6.14 13.30 -14.70
N ALA A 181 -4.85 13.12 -14.41
CA ALA A 181 -4.38 12.47 -13.17
C ALA A 181 -4.83 13.22 -11.91
N ALA A 182 -4.75 14.54 -11.91
CA ALA A 182 -5.25 15.37 -10.82
C ALA A 182 -6.77 15.17 -10.58
N ARG A 183 -7.56 15.07 -11.64
CA ARG A 183 -8.99 14.80 -11.54
C ARG A 183 -9.28 13.40 -10.98
N TRP A 184 -8.54 12.38 -11.42
CA TRP A 184 -8.66 11.02 -10.91
C TRP A 184 -8.28 10.94 -9.43
N SER A 185 -7.11 11.49 -9.09
CA SER A 185 -6.63 11.53 -7.71
C SER A 185 -7.63 12.21 -6.77
N ARG A 186 -8.21 13.34 -7.18
CA ARG A 186 -9.23 14.03 -6.37
C ARG A 186 -10.47 13.18 -6.12
N LYS A 187 -11.01 12.54 -7.15
CA LYS A 187 -12.19 11.66 -6.99
C LYS A 187 -11.87 10.47 -6.07
N ALA A 188 -10.73 9.83 -6.28
CA ALA A 188 -10.28 8.73 -5.46
C ALA A 188 -9.98 9.16 -4.02
N GLY A 189 -9.44 10.37 -3.81
CA GLY A 189 -9.18 10.93 -2.48
C GLY A 189 -10.45 11.10 -1.65
N TRP A 190 -11.56 11.53 -2.25
CA TRP A 190 -12.84 11.60 -1.55
C TRP A 190 -13.45 10.22 -1.28
N LEU A 191 -13.27 9.26 -2.21
CA LEU A 191 -13.68 7.86 -1.96
C LEU A 191 -12.83 7.23 -0.85
N ALA A 192 -11.52 7.49 -0.84
CA ALA A 192 -10.63 7.02 0.21
C ALA A 192 -10.98 7.67 1.57
N ALA A 193 -11.32 8.97 1.59
CA ALA A 193 -11.79 9.65 2.79
C ALA A 193 -13.06 9.01 3.37
N LEU A 194 -14.03 8.72 2.49
CA LEU A 194 -15.24 7.99 2.89
C LEU A 194 -14.89 6.58 3.41
N GLY A 195 -13.94 5.90 2.75
CA GLY A 195 -13.45 4.59 3.17
C GLY A 195 -12.81 4.62 4.55
N VAL A 196 -11.87 5.54 4.78
CA VAL A 196 -11.24 5.73 6.11
C VAL A 196 -12.29 6.01 7.18
N LEU A 197 -13.23 6.90 6.89
CA LEU A 197 -14.32 7.20 7.82
C LEU A 197 -15.18 5.96 8.12
N SER A 198 -15.55 5.21 7.08
CA SER A 198 -16.36 3.99 7.23
C SER A 198 -15.64 2.93 8.06
N VAL A 199 -14.36 2.66 7.77
CA VAL A 199 -13.53 1.73 8.55
C VAL A 199 -13.36 2.21 9.99
N SER A 200 -13.11 3.49 10.20
CA SER A 200 -12.95 4.08 11.55
C SER A 200 -14.22 4.00 12.39
N LEU A 201 -15.40 4.08 11.75
CA LEU A 201 -16.69 3.94 12.45
C LEU A 201 -17.07 2.49 12.69
N VAL A 202 -16.78 1.59 11.74
CA VAL A 202 -17.18 0.17 11.84
C VAL A 202 -16.22 -0.64 12.73
N ASN A 203 -14.92 -0.34 12.68
CA ASN A 203 -13.91 -1.10 13.42
C ASN A 203 -14.17 -1.18 14.94
N PRO A 204 -14.54 -0.09 15.67
CA PRO A 204 -14.90 -0.17 17.08
C PRO A 204 -16.15 -1.01 17.39
N TRP A 205 -17.04 -1.17 16.41
CA TRP A 205 -18.26 -1.99 16.56
C TRP A 205 -17.96 -3.48 16.40
N VAL A 206 -17.03 -3.80 15.51
CA VAL A 206 -16.62 -5.18 15.24
C VAL A 206 -15.59 -5.66 16.27
N ASN A 207 -14.77 -4.76 16.82
CA ASN A 207 -13.72 -5.08 17.79
C ASN A 207 -13.81 -4.14 19.00
N SER A 208 -14.37 -4.65 20.10
CA SER A 208 -14.57 -3.91 21.35
C SER A 208 -13.24 -3.45 21.99
N ALA A 209 -12.16 -4.23 21.85
CA ALA A 209 -10.84 -3.86 22.37
C ALA A 209 -10.27 -2.62 21.66
N VAL A 210 -10.57 -2.45 20.38
CA VAL A 210 -10.23 -1.23 19.63
C VAL A 210 -11.05 -0.05 20.16
N ALA A 211 -12.35 -0.24 20.42
CA ALA A 211 -13.20 0.82 20.99
C ALA A 211 -12.68 1.29 22.35
N GLU A 212 -12.38 0.38 23.27
CA GLU A 212 -11.82 0.71 24.56
C GLU A 212 -10.51 1.49 24.44
N ARG A 213 -9.60 1.07 23.57
CA ARG A 213 -8.29 1.70 23.38
C ARG A 213 -8.38 3.11 22.77
N TRP A 214 -9.31 3.34 21.84
CA TRP A 214 -9.45 4.63 21.18
C TRP A 214 -10.22 5.66 22.00
N PHE A 215 -11.13 5.22 22.88
CA PHE A 215 -12.02 6.10 23.66
C PHE A 215 -11.69 6.15 25.15
N SER A 216 -10.65 5.45 25.63
CA SER A 216 -10.17 5.56 27.00
C SER A 216 -9.33 6.84 27.22
N PHE A 217 -9.26 7.29 28.46
CA PHE A 217 -8.32 8.33 28.88
C PHE A 217 -7.06 7.70 29.46
N PRO A 218 -5.81 8.21 29.10
CA PRO A 218 -5.50 9.39 28.29
C PRO A 218 -5.35 9.15 26.78
N GLU A 219 -5.53 7.92 26.28
CA GLU A 219 -5.24 7.46 24.93
C GLU A 219 -6.00 8.25 23.86
N VAL A 220 -7.25 8.65 24.15
CA VAL A 220 -8.06 9.46 23.23
C VAL A 220 -7.38 10.79 22.86
N ILE A 221 -6.63 11.41 23.78
CA ILE A 221 -5.93 12.68 23.50
C ILE A 221 -4.78 12.47 22.54
N LEU A 222 -4.09 11.32 22.63
CA LEU A 222 -2.96 10.98 21.78
C LEU A 222 -3.41 10.52 20.38
N LEU A 223 -4.56 9.88 20.27
CA LEU A 223 -5.07 9.30 19.02
C LEU A 223 -5.97 10.26 18.23
N ALA A 224 -6.73 11.13 18.89
CA ALA A 224 -7.62 12.10 18.23
C ALA A 224 -6.93 12.98 17.17
N PRO A 225 -5.67 13.41 17.30
CA PRO A 225 -4.98 14.15 16.25
C PRO A 225 -4.85 13.38 14.92
N ILE A 226 -4.77 12.03 14.94
CA ILE A 226 -4.56 11.22 13.73
C ILE A 226 -5.69 11.45 12.70
N PRO A 227 -6.99 11.19 12.98
CA PRO A 227 -8.05 11.40 12.03
C PRO A 227 -8.19 12.87 11.62
N ILE A 228 -7.91 13.82 12.53
CA ILE A 228 -7.97 15.25 12.25
C ILE A 228 -6.90 15.63 11.21
N ILE A 229 -5.64 15.19 11.40
CA ILE A 229 -4.54 15.48 10.47
C ILE A 229 -4.78 14.77 9.13
N VAL A 230 -5.26 13.53 9.13
CA VAL A 230 -5.64 12.80 7.90
C VAL A 230 -6.66 13.61 7.11
N PHE A 231 -7.76 14.03 7.74
CA PHE A 231 -8.80 14.79 7.06
C PHE A 231 -8.31 16.17 6.58
N ALA A 232 -7.56 16.89 7.40
CA ALA A 232 -6.94 18.16 7.03
C ALA A 232 -6.00 17.99 5.83
N THR A 233 -5.19 16.92 5.80
CA THR A 233 -4.28 16.63 4.69
C THR A 233 -5.05 16.33 3.41
N ILE A 234 -6.15 15.56 3.47
CA ILE A 234 -7.02 15.31 2.31
C ILE A 234 -7.54 16.63 1.74
N LEU A 235 -8.00 17.56 2.59
CA LEU A 235 -8.49 18.87 2.15
C LEU A 235 -7.38 19.72 1.50
N VAL A 236 -6.18 19.69 2.05
CA VAL A 236 -5.03 20.43 1.50
C VAL A 236 -4.64 19.86 0.13
N VAL A 237 -4.54 18.54 0.02
CA VAL A 237 -4.23 17.86 -1.25
C VAL A 237 -5.33 18.12 -2.29
N ASP A 238 -6.61 18.03 -1.94
CA ASP A 238 -7.72 18.35 -2.86
C ASP A 238 -7.65 19.79 -3.37
N ARG A 239 -7.37 20.76 -2.47
CA ARG A 239 -7.21 22.17 -2.86
C ARG A 239 -6.04 22.38 -3.82
N TYR A 240 -4.91 21.68 -3.59
CA TYR A 240 -3.78 21.73 -4.48
C TYR A 240 -4.11 21.15 -5.87
N LEU A 241 -4.68 19.95 -5.90
CA LEU A 241 -5.05 19.25 -7.12
C LEU A 241 -6.07 20.01 -7.98
N LYS A 242 -6.90 20.87 -7.38
CA LYS A 242 -7.79 21.81 -8.12
C LYS A 242 -7.04 22.85 -8.94
N ARG A 243 -5.80 23.17 -8.55
CA ARG A 243 -4.97 24.20 -9.17
C ARG A 243 -4.02 23.67 -10.25
N VAL A 244 -3.98 22.35 -10.44
CA VAL A 244 -3.15 21.72 -11.49
C VAL A 244 -3.76 22.00 -12.86
N PRO A 245 -2.95 22.44 -13.86
CA PRO A 245 -1.49 22.62 -13.84
C PRO A 245 -1.07 23.91 -13.12
N THR A 246 -0.01 23.82 -12.33
CA THR A 246 0.55 24.99 -11.65
C THR A 246 1.66 25.62 -12.49
N VAL A 247 1.93 26.92 -12.27
CA VAL A 247 3.00 27.64 -12.97
C VAL A 247 4.35 26.97 -12.65
N ASN A 248 5.10 26.59 -13.68
CA ASN A 248 6.40 25.91 -13.57
C ASN A 248 6.37 24.66 -12.69
N ASP A 249 5.24 23.95 -12.62
CA ASP A 249 5.05 22.77 -11.76
C ASP A 249 5.37 23.03 -10.27
N ALA A 250 5.17 24.25 -9.80
CA ALA A 250 5.50 24.64 -8.42
C ALA A 250 4.73 23.78 -7.42
N GLY A 251 5.46 23.02 -6.60
CA GLY A 251 4.91 22.18 -5.53
C GLY A 251 4.24 20.90 -6.02
N VAL A 252 4.45 20.45 -7.24
CA VAL A 252 3.84 19.25 -7.84
C VAL A 252 4.06 17.97 -7.03
N GLN A 253 5.08 17.95 -6.17
CA GLN A 253 5.36 16.83 -5.26
C GLN A 253 4.44 16.75 -4.03
N TRP A 254 3.82 17.87 -3.62
CA TRP A 254 3.04 17.91 -2.38
C TRP A 254 1.84 16.97 -2.35
N PRO A 255 1.07 16.77 -3.44
CA PRO A 255 0.00 15.79 -3.44
C PRO A 255 0.48 14.38 -3.12
N PHE A 256 1.58 13.94 -3.70
CA PHE A 256 2.13 12.61 -3.47
C PHE A 256 2.56 12.42 -2.00
N PHE A 257 3.38 13.35 -1.47
CA PHE A 257 3.81 13.27 -0.07
C PHE A 257 2.66 13.46 0.92
N GLY A 258 1.65 14.26 0.57
CA GLY A 258 0.43 14.38 1.36
C GLY A 258 -0.32 13.05 1.46
N VAL A 259 -0.44 12.31 0.35
CA VAL A 259 -1.09 10.98 0.37
C VAL A 259 -0.22 9.97 1.13
N VAL A 260 1.11 10.01 0.99
CA VAL A 260 2.03 9.18 1.80
C VAL A 260 1.83 9.44 3.30
N LEU A 261 1.66 10.71 3.70
CA LEU A 261 1.37 11.07 5.10
C LEU A 261 0.03 10.47 5.57
N ILE A 262 -1.01 10.52 4.71
CA ILE A 262 -2.32 9.90 5.01
C ILE A 262 -2.15 8.39 5.23
N PHE A 263 -1.42 7.70 4.36
CA PHE A 263 -1.10 6.27 4.51
C PHE A 263 -0.36 6.00 5.82
N GLY A 264 0.67 6.79 6.12
CA GLY A 264 1.46 6.64 7.35
C GLY A 264 0.63 6.80 8.62
N LEU A 265 -0.19 7.86 8.69
CA LEU A 265 -1.04 8.11 9.84
C LEU A 265 -2.15 7.06 10.00
N SER A 266 -2.77 6.63 8.89
CA SER A 266 -3.78 5.56 8.92
C SER A 266 -3.17 4.23 9.35
N PHE A 267 -1.96 3.92 8.85
CA PHE A 267 -1.22 2.72 9.23
C PHE A 267 -0.80 2.75 10.71
N LEU A 268 -0.30 3.89 11.21
CA LEU A 268 0.05 4.06 12.62
C LEU A 268 -1.16 3.90 13.53
N GLY A 269 -2.31 4.48 13.14
CA GLY A 269 -3.56 4.31 13.89
C GLY A 269 -3.98 2.83 13.95
N LEU A 270 -3.89 2.11 12.82
CA LEU A 270 -4.20 0.68 12.78
C LEU A 270 -3.21 -0.15 13.60
N ALA A 271 -1.91 0.09 13.44
CA ALA A 271 -0.87 -0.61 14.19
C ALA A 271 -1.01 -0.40 15.71
N TYR A 272 -1.28 0.83 16.14
CA TYR A 272 -1.53 1.13 17.56
C TYR A 272 -2.78 0.41 18.08
N SER A 273 -3.83 0.29 17.27
CA SER A 273 -5.07 -0.38 17.66
C SER A 273 -4.85 -1.84 18.10
N PHE A 274 -3.88 -2.50 17.50
CA PHE A 274 -3.65 -3.93 17.74
C PHE A 274 -2.37 -4.23 18.54
N PHE A 275 -1.42 -3.28 18.65
CA PHE A 275 -0.19 -3.55 19.40
C PHE A 275 -0.49 -3.99 20.85
N PRO A 276 0.18 -5.04 21.38
CA PRO A 276 1.28 -5.84 20.82
C PRO A 276 0.83 -7.12 20.07
N GLU A 277 -0.41 -7.22 19.65
CA GLU A 277 -0.93 -8.39 18.95
C GLU A 277 -0.44 -8.42 17.49
N ILE A 278 0.09 -9.57 17.09
CA ILE A 278 0.45 -9.83 15.70
C ILE A 278 -0.74 -10.37 14.90
N VAL A 279 -1.69 -11.02 15.57
CA VAL A 279 -2.99 -11.39 15.02
C VAL A 279 -4.06 -10.85 15.97
N PRO A 280 -4.85 -9.86 15.54
CA PRO A 280 -5.84 -9.20 16.39
C PRO A 280 -6.77 -10.18 17.10
N GLY A 281 -6.87 -10.05 18.42
CA GLY A 281 -7.74 -10.89 19.28
C GLY A 281 -7.31 -12.35 19.45
N ILE A 282 -6.21 -12.78 18.80
CA ILE A 282 -5.81 -14.20 18.80
C ILE A 282 -4.41 -14.40 19.41
N MET A 283 -3.43 -13.59 19.02
CA MET A 283 -2.03 -13.88 19.34
C MET A 283 -1.18 -12.62 19.45
N THR A 284 -0.39 -12.53 20.53
CA THR A 284 0.61 -11.47 20.70
C THR A 284 1.90 -11.77 19.94
N ALA A 285 2.72 -10.74 19.68
CA ALA A 285 4.03 -10.91 19.06
C ALA A 285 4.94 -11.84 19.87
N GLN A 286 4.87 -11.76 21.20
CA GLN A 286 5.67 -12.64 22.08
C GLN A 286 5.24 -14.11 21.99
N GLN A 287 3.95 -14.38 21.88
CA GLN A 287 3.44 -15.75 21.73
C GLN A 287 3.78 -16.36 20.35
N ALA A 288 3.86 -15.53 19.32
CA ALA A 288 4.13 -15.97 17.95
C ALA A 288 5.63 -16.06 17.63
N ALA A 289 6.49 -15.44 18.44
CA ALA A 289 7.91 -15.25 18.13
C ALA A 289 8.69 -16.57 18.12
N SER A 290 9.65 -16.63 17.22
CA SER A 290 10.73 -17.64 17.24
C SER A 290 11.62 -17.46 18.48
N SER A 291 12.50 -18.46 18.71
CA SER A 291 13.44 -18.39 19.84
C SER A 291 14.34 -17.13 19.75
N PRO A 292 14.78 -16.59 20.88
CA PRO A 292 15.65 -15.41 20.90
C PRO A 292 16.94 -15.57 20.07
N GLU A 293 17.49 -16.80 20.03
CA GLU A 293 18.67 -17.13 19.26
C GLU A 293 18.39 -17.01 17.74
N THR A 294 17.24 -17.52 17.30
CA THR A 294 16.79 -17.40 15.89
C THR A 294 16.61 -15.93 15.51
N LEU A 295 15.92 -15.16 16.37
CA LEU A 295 15.71 -13.72 16.13
C LEU A 295 17.03 -12.95 16.04
N MET A 296 18.04 -13.26 16.88
CA MET A 296 19.34 -12.62 16.79
C MET A 296 20.06 -12.95 15.48
N VAL A 297 20.06 -14.20 15.04
CA VAL A 297 20.69 -14.59 13.77
C VAL A 297 20.03 -13.89 12.59
N VAL A 298 18.70 -13.89 12.55
CA VAL A 298 17.93 -13.17 11.51
C VAL A 298 18.16 -11.66 11.57
N GLY A 299 18.33 -11.11 12.78
CA GLY A 299 18.66 -9.71 13.01
C GLY A 299 19.93 -9.25 12.29
N ILE A 300 20.96 -10.09 12.23
CA ILE A 300 22.17 -9.80 11.46
C ILE A 300 21.83 -9.63 9.97
N GLY A 301 21.02 -10.53 9.43
CA GLY A 301 20.56 -10.43 8.04
C GLY A 301 19.74 -9.15 7.79
N VAL A 302 18.80 -8.84 8.68
CA VAL A 302 17.94 -7.63 8.56
C VAL A 302 18.77 -6.35 8.62
N VAL A 303 19.76 -6.26 9.52
CA VAL A 303 20.65 -5.09 9.63
C VAL A 303 21.50 -4.85 8.38
N ILE A 304 21.78 -5.88 7.61
CA ILE A 304 22.51 -5.77 6.33
C ILE A 304 21.54 -5.48 5.18
N VAL A 305 20.49 -6.28 5.05
CA VAL A 305 19.59 -6.27 3.90
C VAL A 305 18.72 -5.02 3.88
N MET A 306 18.13 -4.63 5.01
CA MET A 306 17.22 -3.49 5.06
C MET A 306 17.90 -2.16 4.70
N PRO A 307 19.06 -1.76 5.25
CA PRO A 307 19.77 -0.58 4.79
C PRO A 307 20.15 -0.65 3.31
N THR A 308 20.53 -1.83 2.80
CA THR A 308 20.87 -2.02 1.39
C THR A 308 19.67 -1.73 0.48
N ILE A 309 18.49 -2.25 0.81
CA ILE A 309 17.26 -1.99 0.06
C ILE A 309 16.88 -0.50 0.15
N LEU A 310 16.98 0.11 1.34
CA LEU A 310 16.70 1.54 1.52
C LEU A 310 17.63 2.42 0.70
N LEU A 311 18.94 2.14 0.70
CA LEU A 311 19.93 2.85 -0.10
C LEU A 311 19.64 2.69 -1.60
N TYR A 312 19.38 1.46 -2.05
CA TYR A 312 19.01 1.19 -3.44
C TYR A 312 17.75 1.98 -3.84
N THR A 313 16.69 1.90 -3.04
CA THR A 313 15.46 2.67 -3.26
C THR A 313 15.76 4.16 -3.36
N PHE A 314 16.51 4.73 -2.41
CA PHE A 314 16.89 6.14 -2.42
C PHE A 314 17.64 6.52 -3.72
N PHE A 315 18.61 5.70 -4.16
CA PHE A 315 19.38 5.97 -5.38
C PHE A 315 18.50 5.89 -6.62
N VAL A 316 17.62 4.91 -6.76
CA VAL A 316 16.71 4.79 -7.90
C VAL A 316 15.79 6.01 -7.99
N TYR A 317 15.16 6.40 -6.87
CA TYR A 317 14.31 7.59 -6.87
C TYR A 317 15.08 8.90 -7.13
N ARG A 318 16.34 8.98 -6.73
CA ARG A 318 17.20 10.13 -7.02
C ARG A 318 17.60 10.20 -8.50
N ILE A 319 17.93 9.07 -9.12
CA ILE A 319 18.32 9.00 -10.54
C ILE A 319 17.13 9.32 -11.43
N PHE A 320 15.98 8.75 -11.16
CA PHE A 320 14.77 8.92 -11.96
C PHE A 320 13.82 10.01 -11.40
N LYS A 321 14.35 11.06 -10.79
CA LYS A 321 13.57 12.12 -10.12
C LYS A 321 12.82 13.04 -11.08
N GLY A 322 12.96 13.06 -12.32
CA GLY A 322 12.29 13.96 -13.29
C GLY A 322 10.90 13.47 -13.69
N LYS A 323 10.35 14.14 -14.72
CA LYS A 323 9.15 13.68 -15.44
C LYS A 323 9.45 12.39 -16.18
N ALA A 324 8.44 11.57 -16.39
CA ALA A 324 8.58 10.33 -17.12
C ALA A 324 8.92 10.62 -18.58
N THR A 325 10.01 10.03 -19.04
CA THR A 325 10.42 10.01 -20.45
C THR A 325 10.06 8.64 -21.04
N ASP A 326 10.01 8.54 -22.37
CA ASP A 326 9.71 7.27 -23.01
C ASP A 326 10.75 6.22 -22.63
N LEU A 327 10.29 5.02 -22.28
CA LEU A 327 11.18 3.90 -22.01
C LEU A 327 11.81 3.47 -23.34
N SER A 328 13.10 3.74 -23.51
CA SER A 328 13.90 3.12 -24.57
C SER A 328 14.54 1.87 -24.00
N TYR A 329 14.00 0.71 -24.32
CA TYR A 329 14.70 -0.55 -24.12
C TYR A 329 15.74 -0.68 -25.25
N LEU A 330 17.02 -0.47 -24.91
CA LEU A 330 18.15 -0.77 -25.80
C LEU A 330 18.30 -2.27 -25.99
#